data_ff56b320ecdd0104e4b3656274ff010d
#
_entry.id   ff56b320ecdd0104e4b3656274ff010d
#
_cell.length_a   1.000
_cell.length_b   1.000
_cell.length_c   1.000
_cell.angle_alpha   90.00
_cell.angle_beta   90.00
_cell.angle_gamma   90.00
#
_symmetry.space_group_name_H-M   'P 1'
#
loop_
_entity.id
_entity.type
_entity.pdbx_description
1 polymer ?
#
loop_
_entity_poly.entity_id
_entity_poly.type
_entity_poly.pdbx_seq_one_letter_code
_entity_poly.pdbx_strand_id
1 'polypeptide(L)'
;LCSGITYTITVTDANNCTGTTTIQLTAPNAPTISINTTTPVSCVPGCDGTATTITAGGTPAYVYSISGGAAIDALGNATNLCSGITYTITVTDANNCTGTTTIQLTAPNAPTITINTTTPVTCVPGCDGTATTITVGGTPAYVYSISGGAAIDALGNATNLCSGITYTITVTDANNC
;
A
#
# COMPACT_ATOMS: atom_id res chain seq x y z
N LEU A 1 40.49 -13.54 0.78
CA LEU A 1 40.74 -12.94 -0.53
C LEU A 1 39.43 -12.23 -0.96
N CYS A 2 39.54 -11.00 -1.44
CA CYS A 2 38.36 -10.23 -1.89
C CYS A 2 38.06 -10.50 -3.35
N SER A 3 36.78 -10.39 -3.73
CA SER A 3 36.32 -10.52 -5.11
C SER A 3 36.89 -9.40 -6.01
N GLY A 4 37.20 -9.73 -7.26
CA GLY A 4 37.68 -8.78 -8.26
C GLY A 4 39.15 -8.36 -8.11
N ILE A 5 39.83 -8.77 -7.03
CA ILE A 5 41.23 -8.46 -6.84
C ILE A 5 42.07 -9.63 -7.31
N THR A 6 43.11 -9.34 -8.11
CA THR A 6 44.10 -10.32 -8.51
C THR A 6 45.16 -10.41 -7.43
N TYR A 7 45.33 -11.60 -6.87
CA TYR A 7 46.36 -11.91 -5.89
C TYR A 7 47.52 -12.66 -6.56
N THR A 8 48.74 -12.23 -6.31
CA THR A 8 49.93 -12.94 -6.73
C THR A 8 50.44 -13.79 -5.58
N ILE A 9 50.58 -15.08 -5.80
CA ILE A 9 51.18 -16.02 -4.87
C ILE A 9 52.60 -16.24 -5.35
N THR A 10 53.57 -15.97 -4.49
CA THR A 10 55.00 -16.17 -4.76
C THR A 10 55.54 -17.25 -3.85
N VAL A 11 56.25 -18.20 -4.41
CA VAL A 11 57.03 -19.16 -3.69
C VAL A 11 58.53 -18.85 -3.93
N THR A 12 59.33 -18.89 -2.89
CA THR A 12 60.77 -18.70 -2.96
C THR A 12 61.46 -19.95 -2.39
N ASP A 13 62.40 -20.53 -3.11
CA ASP A 13 63.15 -21.69 -2.65
C ASP A 13 64.38 -21.29 -1.77
N ALA A 14 65.09 -22.26 -1.26
CA ALA A 14 66.25 -22.04 -0.40
C ALA A 14 67.45 -21.35 -1.11
N ASN A 15 67.44 -21.31 -2.45
CA ASN A 15 68.45 -20.64 -3.29
C ASN A 15 67.96 -19.24 -3.73
N ASN A 16 66.86 -18.72 -3.15
CA ASN A 16 66.22 -17.47 -3.49
C ASN A 16 65.60 -17.41 -4.93
N CYS A 17 65.41 -18.56 -5.58
CA CYS A 17 64.69 -18.60 -6.84
C CYS A 17 63.19 -18.49 -6.57
N THR A 18 62.50 -17.64 -7.34
CA THR A 18 61.07 -17.37 -7.13
C THR A 18 60.22 -17.92 -8.26
N GLY A 19 59.10 -18.54 -7.92
CA GLY A 19 58.01 -18.88 -8.81
C GLY A 19 56.73 -18.12 -8.43
N THR A 20 55.95 -17.65 -9.39
CA THR A 20 54.74 -16.89 -9.13
C THR A 20 53.55 -17.46 -9.90
N THR A 21 52.39 -17.39 -9.30
CA THR A 21 51.08 -17.60 -9.96
C THR A 21 50.09 -16.55 -9.48
N THR A 22 49.01 -16.34 -10.25
CA THR A 22 47.97 -15.38 -9.87
C THR A 22 46.64 -16.08 -9.74
N ILE A 23 45.80 -15.58 -8.82
CA ILE A 23 44.41 -15.98 -8.67
C ILE A 23 43.51 -14.74 -8.55
N GLN A 24 42.41 -14.75 -9.22
CA GLN A 24 41.34 -13.77 -9.09
C GLN A 24 40.04 -14.50 -8.79
N LEU A 25 39.35 -14.08 -7.72
CA LEU A 25 38.06 -14.61 -7.33
C LEU A 25 36.97 -13.67 -7.81
N THR A 26 35.89 -14.24 -8.33
CA THR A 26 34.67 -13.50 -8.66
C THR A 26 33.58 -13.85 -7.69
N ALA A 27 32.83 -12.84 -7.23
CA ALA A 27 31.61 -13.07 -6.45
C ALA A 27 30.41 -13.22 -7.40
N PRO A 28 29.40 -14.00 -7.01
CA PRO A 28 28.12 -14.00 -7.70
C PRO A 28 27.52 -12.59 -7.71
N ASN A 29 26.81 -12.25 -8.78
CA ASN A 29 26.04 -11.00 -8.83
C ASN A 29 24.88 -11.07 -7.83
N ALA A 30 24.62 -9.97 -7.14
CA ALA A 30 23.44 -9.85 -6.30
C ALA A 30 22.16 -9.86 -7.15
N PRO A 31 21.03 -10.36 -6.61
CA PRO A 31 19.75 -10.25 -7.28
C PRO A 31 19.31 -8.78 -7.37
N THR A 32 18.57 -8.44 -8.41
CA THR A 32 17.87 -7.19 -8.54
C THR A 32 16.37 -7.45 -8.40
N ILE A 33 15.64 -6.51 -7.80
CA ILE A 33 14.19 -6.61 -7.62
C ILE A 33 13.54 -5.30 -8.05
N SER A 34 12.41 -5.40 -8.74
CA SER A 34 11.59 -4.27 -9.18
C SER A 34 10.11 -4.55 -8.95
N ILE A 35 9.31 -3.50 -8.82
CA ILE A 35 7.86 -3.60 -8.79
C ILE A 35 7.37 -3.89 -10.21
N ASN A 36 6.48 -4.88 -10.34
CA ASN A 36 5.88 -5.30 -11.60
C ASN A 36 4.49 -4.69 -11.77
N THR A 37 3.58 -4.99 -10.85
CA THR A 37 2.21 -4.45 -10.84
C THR A 37 1.82 -4.01 -9.45
N THR A 38 0.85 -3.09 -9.37
CA THR A 38 0.28 -2.64 -8.10
C THR A 38 -1.23 -2.57 -8.18
N THR A 39 -1.91 -2.87 -7.06
CA THR A 39 -3.31 -2.49 -6.85
C THR A 39 -3.31 -1.38 -5.80
N PRO A 40 -3.86 -0.21 -6.11
CA PRO A 40 -3.92 0.88 -5.14
C PRO A 40 -4.80 0.52 -3.94
N VAL A 41 -4.63 1.25 -2.86
CA VAL A 41 -5.49 1.15 -1.68
C VAL A 41 -6.86 1.75 -2.00
N SER A 42 -7.95 1.12 -1.56
CA SER A 42 -9.32 1.56 -1.88
C SER A 42 -9.67 2.90 -1.23
N CYS A 43 -9.32 3.10 0.04
CA CYS A 43 -9.63 4.31 0.82
C CYS A 43 -8.53 4.67 1.82
N VAL A 44 -8.48 5.93 2.24
CA VAL A 44 -7.70 6.38 3.41
C VAL A 44 -8.60 6.35 4.65
N PRO A 45 -8.18 5.73 5.79
CA PRO A 45 -6.97 4.93 5.99
C PRO A 45 -7.17 3.46 5.62
N GLY A 46 -6.71 3.02 4.47
CA GLY A 46 -6.84 1.63 4.03
C GLY A 46 -5.50 0.90 4.00
N CYS A 47 -5.56 -0.44 4.06
CA CYS A 47 -4.40 -1.33 3.99
C CYS A 47 -4.71 -2.55 3.11
N ASP A 48 -5.46 -2.38 2.04
CA ASP A 48 -5.85 -3.43 1.09
C ASP A 48 -5.04 -3.40 -0.22
N GLY A 49 -4.04 -2.52 -0.29
CA GLY A 49 -3.15 -2.43 -1.44
C GLY A 49 -2.28 -3.67 -1.61
N THR A 50 -1.91 -3.96 -2.85
CA THR A 50 -1.04 -5.08 -3.21
C THR A 50 0.04 -4.66 -4.19
N ALA A 51 1.11 -5.46 -4.27
CA ALA A 51 2.13 -5.33 -5.30
C ALA A 51 2.69 -6.69 -5.67
N THR A 52 3.08 -6.86 -6.93
CA THR A 52 3.89 -8.00 -7.38
C THR A 52 5.28 -7.51 -7.73
N THR A 53 6.28 -8.40 -7.60
CA THR A 53 7.66 -8.07 -7.92
C THR A 53 8.23 -8.96 -9.02
N ILE A 54 9.28 -8.49 -9.68
CA ILE A 54 10.13 -9.29 -10.57
C ILE A 54 11.55 -9.27 -10.01
N THR A 55 12.12 -10.46 -9.83
CA THR A 55 13.51 -10.65 -9.44
C THR A 55 14.32 -11.14 -10.61
N ALA A 56 15.51 -10.58 -10.84
CA ALA A 56 16.43 -10.97 -11.89
C ALA A 56 17.87 -11.09 -11.35
N GLY A 57 18.65 -12.02 -11.91
CA GLY A 57 20.03 -12.28 -11.47
C GLY A 57 20.09 -12.93 -10.08
N GLY A 58 21.29 -12.96 -9.48
CA GLY A 58 21.53 -13.73 -8.27
C GLY A 58 21.51 -15.24 -8.48
N THR A 59 21.53 -15.98 -7.41
CA THR A 59 21.47 -17.46 -7.41
C THR A 59 20.17 -17.92 -6.74
N PRO A 60 19.22 -18.55 -7.47
CA PRO A 60 18.03 -19.12 -6.84
C PRO A 60 18.44 -20.18 -5.77
N ALA A 61 17.67 -20.40 -4.68
CA ALA A 61 16.34 -19.92 -4.36
C ALA A 61 16.35 -18.51 -3.73
N TYR A 62 15.20 -17.80 -3.85
CA TYR A 62 15.02 -16.47 -3.29
C TYR A 62 14.14 -16.48 -2.05
N VAL A 63 14.49 -15.64 -1.10
CA VAL A 63 13.70 -15.36 0.10
C VAL A 63 13.34 -13.87 0.09
N TYR A 64 12.05 -13.57 0.29
CA TYR A 64 11.56 -12.20 0.30
C TYR A 64 11.20 -11.75 1.70
N SER A 65 11.43 -10.47 1.97
CA SER A 65 10.96 -9.80 3.18
C SER A 65 10.45 -8.40 2.84
N ILE A 66 9.54 -7.87 3.66
CA ILE A 66 9.00 -6.53 3.52
C ILE A 66 8.96 -5.83 4.87
N SER A 67 9.22 -4.51 4.88
CA SER A 67 9.15 -3.67 6.07
C SER A 67 7.71 -3.26 6.41
N GLY A 68 7.51 -2.57 7.54
CA GLY A 68 6.29 -1.84 7.85
C GLY A 68 5.06 -2.67 8.21
N GLY A 69 5.20 -3.96 8.50
CA GLY A 69 4.08 -4.82 8.94
C GLY A 69 3.19 -5.36 7.81
N ALA A 70 3.52 -5.07 6.53
CA ALA A 70 2.88 -5.72 5.40
C ALA A 70 3.29 -7.20 5.28
N ALA A 71 2.57 -7.97 4.50
CA ALA A 71 2.90 -9.37 4.21
C ALA A 71 3.51 -9.52 2.82
N ILE A 72 4.41 -10.48 2.66
CA ILE A 72 4.97 -10.86 1.37
C ILE A 72 5.11 -12.38 1.30
N ASP A 73 4.76 -12.97 0.15
CA ASP A 73 4.83 -14.41 -0.06
C ASP A 73 6.19 -14.84 -0.67
N ALA A 74 6.35 -16.15 -0.83
CA ALA A 74 7.57 -16.74 -1.40
C ALA A 74 7.77 -16.43 -2.90
N LEU A 75 6.80 -15.85 -3.58
CA LEU A 75 6.88 -15.41 -4.96
C LEU A 75 7.17 -13.92 -5.09
N GLY A 76 7.27 -13.19 -3.95
CA GLY A 76 7.49 -11.75 -3.92
C GLY A 76 6.22 -10.93 -4.12
N ASN A 77 5.02 -11.50 -3.87
CA ASN A 77 3.77 -10.76 -3.89
C ASN A 77 3.50 -10.15 -2.52
N ALA A 78 3.39 -8.84 -2.46
CA ALA A 78 3.12 -8.09 -1.24
C ALA A 78 1.63 -7.79 -1.09
N THR A 79 1.12 -7.88 0.13
CA THR A 79 -0.28 -7.60 0.51
C THR A 79 -0.33 -6.78 1.80
N ASN A 80 -1.51 -6.26 2.14
CA ASN A 80 -1.74 -5.40 3.29
C ASN A 80 -0.89 -4.11 3.24
N LEU A 81 -0.72 -3.56 2.04
CA LEU A 81 -0.04 -2.28 1.85
C LEU A 81 -1.00 -1.14 2.18
N CYS A 82 -0.63 -0.32 3.17
CA CYS A 82 -1.41 0.84 3.59
C CYS A 82 -1.06 2.07 2.75
N SER A 83 -2.03 2.96 2.59
CA SER A 83 -1.82 4.24 1.91
C SER A 83 -0.81 5.12 2.66
N GLY A 84 0.06 5.78 1.91
CA GLY A 84 1.02 6.76 2.45
C GLY A 84 2.24 6.17 3.17
N ILE A 85 2.31 4.83 3.34
CA ILE A 85 3.46 4.16 3.95
C ILE A 85 4.46 3.77 2.87
N THR A 86 5.73 4.04 3.11
CA THR A 86 6.82 3.55 2.26
C THR A 86 7.30 2.20 2.78
N TYR A 87 7.21 1.19 1.95
CA TYR A 87 7.68 -0.17 2.23
C TYR A 87 8.98 -0.44 1.50
N THR A 88 9.91 -1.12 2.16
CA THR A 88 11.12 -1.67 1.52
C THR A 88 10.94 -3.17 1.36
N ILE A 89 11.05 -3.65 0.13
CA ILE A 89 11.04 -5.07 -0.20
C ILE A 89 12.49 -5.49 -0.44
N THR A 90 12.91 -6.55 0.22
CA THR A 90 14.25 -7.14 0.10
C THR A 90 14.14 -8.56 -0.44
N VAL A 91 14.91 -8.88 -1.45
CA VAL A 91 15.14 -10.26 -1.91
C VAL A 91 16.54 -10.70 -1.48
N THR A 92 16.65 -11.91 -0.96
CA THR A 92 17.92 -12.55 -0.60
C THR A 92 18.07 -13.83 -1.42
N ASP A 93 19.20 -14.01 -2.05
CA ASP A 93 19.49 -15.20 -2.85
C ASP A 93 20.17 -16.32 -2.03
N ALA A 94 20.42 -17.48 -2.64
CA ALA A 94 21.03 -18.64 -1.99
C ALA A 94 22.46 -18.38 -1.49
N ASN A 95 23.14 -17.36 -1.98
CA ASN A 95 24.46 -16.93 -1.54
C ASN A 95 24.42 -15.81 -0.49
N ASN A 96 23.24 -15.48 0.04
CA ASN A 96 23.00 -14.36 0.95
C ASN A 96 23.30 -12.98 0.34
N CYS A 97 23.32 -12.86 -0.99
CA CYS A 97 23.36 -11.56 -1.65
C CYS A 97 21.96 -10.95 -1.67
N THR A 98 21.84 -9.65 -1.46
CA THR A 98 20.54 -8.98 -1.34
C THR A 98 20.32 -7.93 -2.42
N GLY A 99 19.06 -7.80 -2.86
CA GLY A 99 18.57 -6.70 -3.66
C GLY A 99 17.37 -6.06 -2.97
N THR A 100 17.16 -4.77 -3.17
CA THR A 100 16.04 -4.03 -2.54
C THR A 100 15.31 -3.14 -3.53
N THR A 101 14.01 -2.95 -3.27
CA THR A 101 13.18 -1.93 -3.93
C THR A 101 12.23 -1.31 -2.93
N THR A 102 11.68 -0.15 -3.24
CA THR A 102 10.70 0.52 -2.37
C THR A 102 9.39 0.73 -3.11
N ILE A 103 8.29 0.76 -2.35
CA ILE A 103 6.96 1.07 -2.85
C ILE A 103 6.19 1.92 -1.84
N GLN A 104 5.43 2.89 -2.35
CA GLN A 104 4.43 3.64 -1.60
C GLN A 104 3.17 3.70 -2.44
N LEU A 105 2.03 3.32 -1.86
CA LEU A 105 0.72 3.41 -2.51
C LEU A 105 -0.03 4.63 -1.98
N THR A 106 -0.86 5.21 -2.84
CA THR A 106 -1.81 6.25 -2.48
C THR A 106 -3.22 5.71 -2.56
N ALA A 107 -4.12 6.25 -1.75
CA ALA A 107 -5.55 5.98 -1.83
C ALA A 107 -6.31 7.28 -2.12
N PRO A 108 -7.49 7.21 -2.73
CA PRO A 108 -8.41 8.34 -2.81
C PRO A 108 -8.82 8.80 -1.41
N ASN A 109 -9.07 10.09 -1.25
CA ASN A 109 -9.67 10.60 -0.02
C ASN A 109 -11.14 10.15 0.05
N ALA A 110 -11.61 9.80 1.24
CA ALA A 110 -13.03 9.57 1.49
C ALA A 110 -13.85 10.85 1.24
N PRO A 111 -15.11 10.73 0.81
CA PRO A 111 -15.99 11.88 0.71
C PRO A 111 -16.27 12.48 2.09
N THR A 112 -16.41 13.77 2.17
CA THR A 112 -16.89 14.49 3.36
C THR A 112 -18.31 14.98 3.11
N ILE A 113 -19.17 14.88 4.13
CA ILE A 113 -20.59 15.31 4.03
C ILE A 113 -20.88 16.33 5.12
N THR A 114 -21.60 17.38 4.76
CA THR A 114 -22.07 18.42 5.68
C THR A 114 -23.54 18.72 5.45
N ILE A 115 -24.24 19.13 6.52
CA ILE A 115 -25.61 19.64 6.39
C ILE A 115 -25.54 21.03 5.76
N ASN A 116 -26.32 21.25 4.69
CA ASN A 116 -26.42 22.52 3.98
C ASN A 116 -27.59 23.34 4.52
N THR A 117 -28.80 22.76 4.50
CA THR A 117 -30.01 23.42 5.00
C THR A 117 -30.85 22.43 5.80
N THR A 118 -31.64 22.94 6.72
CA THR A 118 -32.66 22.17 7.44
C THR A 118 -33.98 22.92 7.45
N THR A 119 -35.10 22.18 7.32
CA THR A 119 -36.44 22.69 7.63
C THR A 119 -36.91 21.99 8.90
N PRO A 120 -37.19 22.74 9.99
CA PRO A 120 -37.68 22.13 11.22
C PRO A 120 -39.07 21.52 11.04
N VAL A 121 -39.43 20.63 11.97
CA VAL A 121 -40.82 20.08 12.01
C VAL A 121 -41.81 21.17 12.36
N THR A 122 -43.02 21.07 11.79
CA THR A 122 -44.08 22.09 11.98
C THR A 122 -44.70 22.05 13.36
N CYS A 123 -44.76 20.87 13.99
CA CYS A 123 -45.27 20.71 15.38
C CYS A 123 -44.70 19.46 16.04
N VAL A 124 -44.80 19.38 17.34
CA VAL A 124 -44.34 18.25 18.17
C VAL A 124 -45.58 17.47 18.67
N PRO A 125 -45.62 16.12 18.51
CA PRO A 125 -44.65 15.27 17.80
C PRO A 125 -44.87 15.32 16.26
N GLY A 126 -43.84 15.72 15.51
CA GLY A 126 -43.89 15.79 14.06
C GLY A 126 -42.70 15.08 13.41
N CYS A 127 -42.90 14.64 12.18
CA CYS A 127 -41.87 13.97 11.36
C CYS A 127 -41.86 14.53 9.92
N ASP A 128 -42.12 15.81 9.76
CA ASP A 128 -42.13 16.53 8.47
C ASP A 128 -40.86 17.37 8.23
N GLY A 129 -39.86 17.25 9.11
CA GLY A 129 -38.57 17.92 8.96
C GLY A 129 -37.79 17.40 7.76
N THR A 130 -36.97 18.27 7.21
CA THR A 130 -36.06 17.93 6.07
C THR A 130 -34.65 18.46 6.29
N ALA A 131 -33.69 17.87 5.59
CA ALA A 131 -32.35 18.38 5.50
C ALA A 131 -31.76 18.14 4.11
N THR A 132 -30.93 19.06 3.64
CA THR A 132 -30.12 18.86 2.45
C THR A 132 -28.66 18.75 2.84
N THR A 133 -27.88 18.02 2.06
CA THR A 133 -26.44 17.83 2.33
C THR A 133 -25.59 18.37 1.18
N ILE A 134 -24.32 18.64 1.49
CA ILE A 134 -23.26 18.88 0.50
C ILE A 134 -22.20 17.82 0.72
N THR A 135 -21.85 17.09 -0.36
CA THR A 135 -20.74 16.14 -0.38
C THR A 135 -19.59 16.70 -1.17
N VAL A 136 -18.37 16.62 -0.61
CA VAL A 136 -17.14 17.12 -1.24
C VAL A 136 -16.06 16.03 -1.18
N GLY A 137 -15.27 15.89 -2.25
CA GLY A 137 -14.21 14.89 -2.35
C GLY A 137 -14.77 13.49 -2.62
N GLY A 138 -13.92 12.49 -2.45
CA GLY A 138 -14.23 11.11 -2.88
C GLY A 138 -14.32 10.97 -4.40
N THR A 139 -14.79 9.82 -4.84
CA THR A 139 -14.98 9.49 -6.26
C THR A 139 -16.47 9.30 -6.55
N PRO A 140 -17.13 10.19 -7.32
CA PRO A 140 -18.52 9.96 -7.73
C PRO A 140 -18.65 8.62 -8.51
N ALA A 141 -19.79 7.86 -8.42
CA ALA A 141 -21.09 8.22 -7.84
C ALA A 141 -21.16 7.99 -6.32
N TYR A 142 -22.07 8.74 -5.66
CA TYR A 142 -22.31 8.64 -4.23
C TYR A 142 -23.59 7.86 -3.92
N VAL A 143 -23.55 7.07 -2.86
CA VAL A 143 -24.69 6.39 -2.25
C VAL A 143 -24.90 6.96 -0.85
N TYR A 144 -26.12 7.37 -0.55
CA TYR A 144 -26.48 7.94 0.75
C TYR A 144 -27.32 6.96 1.57
N SER A 145 -27.11 6.97 2.87
CA SER A 145 -27.97 6.28 3.82
C SER A 145 -28.22 7.16 5.05
N ILE A 146 -29.35 6.95 5.73
CA ILE A 146 -29.72 7.67 6.95
C ILE A 146 -30.23 6.70 8.00
N SER A 147 -29.90 6.94 9.26
CA SER A 147 -30.40 6.17 10.41
C SER A 147 -31.82 6.55 10.81
N GLY A 148 -32.39 5.83 11.80
CA GLY A 148 -33.60 6.25 12.51
C GLY A 148 -34.92 6.17 11.72
N GLY A 149 -34.96 5.48 10.58
CA GLY A 149 -36.19 5.28 9.78
C GLY A 149 -36.61 6.49 8.92
N ALA A 150 -35.79 7.55 8.87
CA ALA A 150 -35.99 8.65 7.91
C ALA A 150 -35.66 8.19 6.48
N ALA A 151 -36.06 8.98 5.47
CA ALA A 151 -35.76 8.73 4.07
C ALA A 151 -34.66 9.68 3.58
N ILE A 152 -33.82 9.21 2.66
CA ILE A 152 -32.79 10.01 1.99
C ILE A 152 -32.78 9.65 0.50
N ASP A 153 -32.67 10.63 -0.36
CA ASP A 153 -32.61 10.41 -1.80
C ASP A 153 -31.15 10.28 -2.33
N ALA A 154 -31.03 10.03 -3.63
CA ALA A 154 -29.72 9.88 -4.28
C ALA A 154 -28.91 11.20 -4.37
N LEU A 155 -29.49 12.34 -4.01
CA LEU A 155 -28.84 13.64 -3.96
C LEU A 155 -28.42 14.02 -2.53
N GLY A 156 -28.72 13.16 -1.53
CA GLY A 156 -28.44 13.42 -0.13
C GLY A 156 -29.48 14.31 0.56
N ASN A 157 -30.71 14.44 0.02
CA ASN A 157 -31.78 15.16 0.67
C ASN A 157 -32.54 14.20 1.59
N ALA A 158 -32.57 14.52 2.87
CA ALA A 158 -33.29 13.75 3.89
C ALA A 158 -34.69 14.31 4.13
N THR A 159 -35.66 13.42 4.36
CA THR A 159 -37.05 13.72 4.65
C THR A 159 -37.56 12.84 5.79
N ASN A 160 -38.76 13.17 6.30
CA ASN A 160 -39.40 12.47 7.41
C ASN A 160 -38.55 12.52 8.69
N LEU A 161 -37.90 13.65 8.94
CA LEU A 161 -37.11 13.87 10.15
C LEU A 161 -38.05 14.25 11.31
N CYS A 162 -38.02 13.48 12.39
CA CYS A 162 -38.88 13.69 13.55
C CYS A 162 -38.17 14.60 14.58
N SER A 163 -38.99 15.32 15.35
CA SER A 163 -38.53 16.13 16.47
C SER A 163 -37.83 15.29 17.56
N GLY A 164 -36.69 15.76 18.06
CA GLY A 164 -35.98 15.15 19.18
C GLY A 164 -35.14 13.90 18.80
N ILE A 165 -35.09 13.50 17.54
CA ILE A 165 -34.29 12.37 17.07
C ILE A 165 -32.98 12.88 16.46
N THR A 166 -31.87 12.23 16.81
CA THR A 166 -30.58 12.43 16.15
C THR A 166 -30.44 11.43 15.03
N TYR A 167 -30.15 11.93 13.82
CA TYR A 167 -29.94 11.13 12.63
C TYR A 167 -28.47 11.15 12.23
N THR A 168 -27.97 9.99 11.79
CA THR A 168 -26.65 9.87 11.15
C THR A 168 -26.85 9.68 9.66
N ILE A 169 -26.27 10.58 8.86
CA ILE A 169 -26.22 10.45 7.40
C ILE A 169 -24.82 9.96 7.03
N THR A 170 -24.76 8.92 6.23
CA THR A 170 -23.52 8.34 5.70
C THR A 170 -23.54 8.48 4.18
N VAL A 171 -22.42 8.90 3.61
CA VAL A 171 -22.15 8.89 2.18
C VAL A 171 -21.06 7.86 1.88
N THR A 172 -21.26 7.07 0.85
CA THR A 172 -20.28 6.11 0.32
C THR A 172 -20.01 6.45 -1.13
N ASP A 173 -18.76 6.51 -1.52
CA ASP A 173 -18.36 6.81 -2.90
C ASP A 173 -18.21 5.55 -3.77
N ALA A 174 -17.82 5.72 -5.04
CA ALA A 174 -17.64 4.62 -5.99
C ALA A 174 -16.50 3.65 -5.61
N ASN A 175 -15.60 4.04 -4.72
CA ASN A 175 -14.52 3.19 -4.17
C ASN A 175 -14.91 2.54 -2.84
N ASN A 176 -16.17 2.65 -2.42
CA ASN A 176 -16.68 2.23 -1.11
C ASN A 176 -16.02 2.95 0.09
N CYS A 177 -15.52 4.17 -0.13
CA CYS A 177 -15.03 5.04 0.94
C CYS A 177 -16.16 5.69 1.70
#